data_b7e6c74d0c45843e516bf6f074b54d0a
#
_entry.id   b7e6c74d0c45843e516bf6f074b54d0a
#
_cell.length_a   1.000
_cell.length_b   1.000
_cell.length_c   1.000
_cell.angle_alpha   90.00
_cell.angle_beta   90.00
_cell.angle_gamma   90.00
#
_symmetry.space_group_name_H-M   'P 1'
#
loop_
_entity.id
_entity.type
_entity.pdbx_description
1 polymer ?
#
loop_
_entity_poly.entity_id
_entity_poly.type
_entity_poly.pdbx_seq_one_letter_code
_entity_poly.pdbx_strand_id
1 'polypeptide(L)'
;MDKPAPYGELNAKILHHLNQIYQDQDNEKLTEDIIKIFFKNHRPITPNPNETKWNQQDIILITYANSIVEKEKIPLQSLQKFLNTYVDDYINSVHILPYFPYSSDDGFAVIDFKNI
;
A
#
# COMPACT_ATOMS: atom_id res chain seq x y z
N MET A 1 24.14 -16.74 -10.22
CA MET A 1 22.71 -16.95 -10.56
C MET A 1 22.14 -15.61 -10.98
N ASP A 2 21.92 -15.43 -12.26
CA ASP A 2 21.39 -14.17 -12.79
C ASP A 2 19.96 -13.96 -12.28
N LYS A 3 19.75 -12.85 -11.56
CA LYS A 3 18.42 -12.40 -11.18
C LYS A 3 17.60 -12.14 -12.45
N PRO A 4 16.35 -12.56 -12.56
CA PRO A 4 15.55 -12.32 -13.75
C PRO A 4 15.45 -10.82 -14.05
N ALA A 5 15.59 -10.46 -15.33
CA ALA A 5 15.69 -9.11 -15.86
C ALA A 5 14.68 -8.04 -15.37
N PRO A 6 13.40 -8.36 -15.03
CA PRO A 6 12.47 -7.33 -14.55
C PRO A 6 12.82 -6.74 -13.18
N TYR A 7 13.62 -7.43 -12.37
CA TYR A 7 13.96 -6.96 -11.02
C TYR A 7 15.24 -6.11 -10.95
N GLY A 8 16.11 -6.21 -11.96
CA GLY A 8 17.35 -5.42 -12.00
C GLY A 8 17.09 -3.92 -12.07
N GLU A 9 16.15 -3.50 -12.91
CA GLU A 9 15.79 -2.10 -13.06
C GLU A 9 15.08 -1.54 -11.82
N LEU A 10 14.19 -2.33 -11.19
CA LEU A 10 13.50 -1.93 -9.95
C LEU A 10 14.51 -1.79 -8.80
N ASN A 11 15.42 -2.74 -8.63
CA ASN A 11 16.49 -2.67 -7.64
C ASN A 11 17.32 -1.39 -7.80
N ALA A 12 17.74 -1.09 -9.03
CA ALA A 12 18.56 0.08 -9.31
C ALA A 12 17.82 1.38 -8.99
N LYS A 13 16.53 1.48 -9.31
CA LYS A 13 15.70 2.63 -8.98
C LYS A 13 15.53 2.82 -7.48
N ILE A 14 15.22 1.75 -6.75
CA ILE A 14 15.07 1.81 -5.28
C ILE A 14 16.39 2.22 -4.64
N LEU A 15 17.50 1.58 -5.00
CA LEU A 15 18.82 1.89 -4.47
C LEU A 15 19.22 3.34 -4.74
N HIS A 16 18.95 3.83 -5.96
CA HIS A 16 19.19 5.23 -6.32
C HIS A 16 18.47 6.20 -5.37
N HIS A 17 17.18 5.98 -5.13
CA HIS A 17 16.42 6.85 -4.23
C HIS A 17 16.85 6.72 -2.77
N LEU A 18 17.15 5.51 -2.29
CA LEU A 18 17.64 5.31 -0.95
C LEU A 18 18.98 6.02 -0.71
N ASN A 19 19.89 6.01 -1.68
CA ASN A 19 21.17 6.72 -1.60
C ASN A 19 21.00 8.25 -1.54
N GLN A 20 19.88 8.78 -2.04
CA GLN A 20 19.57 10.20 -1.90
C GLN A 20 18.99 10.56 -0.53
N ILE A 21 18.28 9.62 0.10
CA ILE A 21 17.59 9.85 1.37
C ILE A 21 18.48 9.50 2.57
N TYR A 22 19.22 8.41 2.48
CA TYR A 22 20.03 7.86 3.56
C TYR A 22 21.50 7.82 3.15
N GLN A 23 22.34 8.62 3.82
CA GLN A 23 23.77 8.73 3.49
C GLN A 23 24.64 7.75 4.30
N ASP A 24 24.19 7.34 5.49
CA ASP A 24 24.97 6.58 6.46
C ASP A 24 24.44 5.16 6.71
N GLN A 25 23.74 4.56 5.73
CA GLN A 25 23.17 3.22 5.86
C GLN A 25 23.61 2.30 4.74
N ASP A 26 23.53 0.98 4.99
CA ASP A 26 23.68 -0.04 3.96
C ASP A 26 22.42 -0.09 3.09
N ASN A 27 22.38 0.77 2.08
CA ASN A 27 21.25 0.91 1.19
C ASN A 27 21.08 -0.27 0.24
N GLU A 28 22.12 -1.05 -0.02
CA GLU A 28 22.03 -2.29 -0.79
C GLU A 28 21.21 -3.33 -0.03
N LYS A 29 21.56 -3.55 1.23
CA LYS A 29 20.79 -4.45 2.11
C LYS A 29 19.36 -3.97 2.29
N LEU A 30 19.15 -2.67 2.51
CA LEU A 30 17.82 -2.09 2.65
C LEU A 30 16.98 -2.29 1.37
N THR A 31 17.58 -2.13 0.20
CA THR A 31 16.94 -2.41 -1.08
C THR A 31 16.51 -3.87 -1.18
N GLU A 32 17.38 -4.81 -0.81
CA GLU A 32 17.05 -6.23 -0.81
C GLU A 32 15.88 -6.55 0.13
N ASP A 33 15.85 -5.96 1.31
CA ASP A 33 14.80 -6.21 2.31
C ASP A 33 13.46 -5.62 1.86
N ILE A 34 13.44 -4.44 1.27
CA ILE A 34 12.25 -3.84 0.64
C ILE A 34 11.70 -4.76 -0.45
N ILE A 35 12.57 -5.24 -1.33
CA ILE A 35 12.19 -6.15 -2.41
C ILE A 35 11.63 -7.47 -1.87
N LYS A 36 12.25 -8.05 -0.84
CA LYS A 36 11.75 -9.28 -0.20
C LYS A 36 10.35 -9.08 0.38
N ILE A 37 10.11 -7.96 1.09
CA ILE A 37 8.80 -7.64 1.67
C ILE A 37 7.75 -7.46 0.57
N PHE A 38 8.09 -6.73 -0.49
CA PHE A 38 7.19 -6.50 -1.62
C PHE A 38 6.76 -7.81 -2.27
N PHE A 39 7.72 -8.67 -2.61
CA PHE A 39 7.42 -9.94 -3.30
C PHE A 39 6.88 -11.05 -2.39
N LYS A 40 7.07 -10.95 -1.09
CA LYS A 40 6.41 -11.86 -0.14
C LYS A 40 4.89 -11.72 -0.19
N ASN A 41 4.40 -10.51 -0.43
CA ASN A 41 2.99 -10.18 -0.36
C ASN A 41 2.32 -9.99 -1.73
N HIS A 42 3.11 -9.94 -2.82
CA HIS A 42 2.61 -9.71 -4.17
C HIS A 42 3.08 -10.82 -5.10
N ARG A 43 2.16 -11.41 -5.83
CA ARG A 43 2.54 -12.27 -6.96
C ARG A 43 3.12 -11.37 -8.06
N PRO A 44 4.21 -11.80 -8.74
CA PRO A 44 4.74 -11.05 -9.88
C PRO A 44 3.63 -10.94 -10.93
N ILE A 45 3.13 -9.74 -11.14
CA ILE A 45 2.27 -9.43 -12.27
C ILE A 45 3.24 -9.23 -13.44
N THR A 46 3.18 -10.09 -14.43
CA THR A 46 3.88 -9.85 -15.70
C THR A 46 3.13 -8.71 -16.39
N PRO A 47 3.74 -7.53 -16.57
CA PRO A 47 3.06 -6.43 -17.24
C PRO A 47 2.68 -6.88 -18.66
N ASN A 48 1.41 -6.91 -18.96
CA ASN A 48 0.95 -7.06 -20.33
C ASN A 48 0.98 -5.68 -20.99
N PRO A 49 1.85 -5.44 -21.98
CA PRO A 49 1.98 -4.12 -22.61
C PRO A 49 0.70 -3.68 -23.36
N ASN A 50 -0.22 -4.62 -23.61
CA ASN A 50 -1.50 -4.36 -24.26
C ASN A 50 -2.67 -4.21 -23.28
N GLU A 51 -2.41 -4.31 -21.98
CA GLU A 51 -3.44 -4.16 -20.95
C GLU A 51 -3.64 -2.69 -20.63
N THR A 52 -4.86 -2.20 -20.78
CA THR A 52 -5.22 -0.84 -20.32
C THR A 52 -5.10 -0.83 -18.81
N LYS A 53 -4.34 0.14 -18.26
CA LYS A 53 -4.12 0.27 -16.81
C LYS A 53 -5.42 0.50 -16.04
N TRP A 54 -6.41 1.08 -16.69
CA TRP A 54 -7.73 1.42 -16.15
C TRP A 54 -8.81 1.14 -17.16
N ASN A 55 -9.95 0.65 -16.71
CA ASN A 55 -11.13 0.43 -17.53
C ASN A 55 -12.41 0.68 -16.71
N GLN A 56 -13.58 0.57 -17.34
CA GLN A 56 -14.89 0.83 -16.70
C GLN A 56 -15.28 -0.17 -15.59
N GLN A 57 -14.50 -1.21 -15.37
CA GLN A 57 -14.71 -2.19 -14.29
C GLN A 57 -13.90 -1.81 -13.03
N ASP A 58 -13.03 -0.81 -13.13
CA ASP A 58 -12.27 -0.34 -12.00
C ASP A 58 -13.13 0.55 -11.12
N ILE A 59 -13.43 0.07 -9.93
CA ILE A 59 -14.24 0.76 -8.94
C ILE A 59 -13.41 0.94 -7.67
N ILE A 60 -13.20 2.19 -7.30
CA ILE A 60 -12.44 2.56 -6.11
C ILE A 60 -13.42 3.05 -5.04
N LEU A 61 -13.47 2.36 -3.91
CA LEU A 61 -14.17 2.84 -2.73
C LEU A 61 -13.26 3.77 -1.93
N ILE A 62 -13.73 4.99 -1.66
CA ILE A 62 -13.07 5.93 -0.75
C ILE A 62 -13.85 5.96 0.56
N THR A 63 -13.18 5.71 1.69
CA THR A 63 -13.84 5.61 2.99
C THR A 63 -12.92 6.02 4.14
N TYR A 64 -13.52 6.43 5.26
CA TYR A 64 -12.78 6.55 6.52
C TYR A 64 -12.58 5.18 7.16
N ALA A 65 -11.47 5.02 7.89
CA ALA A 65 -11.16 3.78 8.61
C ALA A 65 -12.21 3.40 9.67
N ASN A 66 -12.91 4.40 10.21
CA ASN A 66 -13.95 4.26 11.23
C ASN A 66 -15.38 4.43 10.70
N SER A 67 -15.60 4.27 9.42
CA SER A 67 -16.95 4.31 8.82
C SER A 67 -17.86 3.22 9.35
N ILE A 68 -17.27 2.12 9.86
CA ILE A 68 -18.01 1.04 10.52
C ILE A 68 -17.40 0.83 11.90
N VAL A 69 -18.22 0.98 12.93
CA VAL A 69 -17.81 0.84 14.33
C VAL A 69 -18.62 -0.27 14.98
N GLU A 70 -17.94 -1.24 15.56
CA GLU A 70 -18.52 -2.25 16.44
C GLU A 70 -17.98 -2.04 17.85
N LYS A 71 -18.83 -2.29 18.86
CA LYS A 71 -18.43 -2.19 20.27
C LYS A 71 -17.23 -3.09 20.55
N GLU A 72 -16.22 -2.56 21.22
CA GLU A 72 -15.00 -3.29 21.66
C GLU A 72 -14.16 -3.88 20.52
N LYS A 73 -14.31 -3.38 19.29
CA LYS A 73 -13.49 -3.80 18.13
C LYS A 73 -12.72 -2.63 17.53
N ILE A 74 -11.59 -2.97 16.92
CA ILE A 74 -10.81 -2.02 16.14
C ILE A 74 -11.57 -1.66 14.87
N PRO A 75 -11.85 -0.38 14.57
CA PRO A 75 -12.66 0.02 13.41
C PRO A 75 -12.17 -0.54 12.07
N LEU A 76 -10.85 -0.57 11.84
CA LEU A 76 -10.28 -1.15 10.61
C LEU A 76 -10.62 -2.64 10.43
N GLN A 77 -10.71 -3.41 11.51
CA GLN A 77 -11.11 -4.82 11.46
C GLN A 77 -12.60 -4.96 11.10
N SER A 78 -13.44 -4.08 11.64
CA SER A 78 -14.87 -4.05 11.31
C SER A 78 -15.09 -3.65 9.86
N LEU A 79 -14.34 -2.65 9.37
CA LEU A 79 -14.35 -2.23 7.98
C LEU A 79 -13.89 -3.38 7.06
N GLN A 80 -12.77 -4.04 7.37
CA GLN A 80 -12.28 -5.19 6.60
C GLN A 80 -13.31 -6.30 6.50
N LYS A 81 -13.94 -6.66 7.63
CA LYS A 81 -14.98 -7.68 7.65
C LYS A 81 -16.17 -7.31 6.76
N PHE A 82 -16.60 -6.06 6.83
CA PHE A 82 -17.68 -5.55 5.99
C PHE A 82 -17.34 -5.61 4.51
N LEU A 83 -16.16 -5.13 4.13
CA LEU A 83 -15.69 -5.15 2.75
C LEU A 83 -15.66 -6.58 2.20
N ASN A 84 -15.04 -7.51 2.92
CA ASN A 84 -14.94 -8.92 2.50
C ASN A 84 -16.30 -9.65 2.43
N THR A 85 -17.30 -9.17 3.19
CA THR A 85 -18.59 -9.85 3.24
C THR A 85 -19.57 -9.34 2.20
N TYR A 86 -19.54 -8.04 1.90
CA TYR A 86 -20.60 -7.38 1.13
C TYR A 86 -20.12 -6.65 -0.12
N VAL A 87 -18.81 -6.39 -0.26
CA VAL A 87 -18.31 -5.44 -1.25
C VAL A 87 -17.24 -6.03 -2.18
N ASP A 88 -16.57 -7.09 -1.77
CA ASP A 88 -15.41 -7.68 -2.46
C ASP A 88 -15.71 -8.06 -3.93
N ASP A 89 -16.92 -8.50 -4.23
CA ASP A 89 -17.34 -8.85 -5.59
C ASP A 89 -17.62 -7.63 -6.51
N TYR A 90 -17.68 -6.42 -5.95
CA TYR A 90 -18.15 -5.23 -6.67
C TYR A 90 -17.09 -4.15 -6.84
N ILE A 91 -16.04 -4.15 -6.02
CA ILE A 91 -14.95 -3.17 -6.06
C ILE A 91 -13.61 -3.88 -6.15
N ASN A 92 -12.63 -3.23 -6.76
CA ASN A 92 -11.28 -3.78 -6.88
C ASN A 92 -10.21 -2.95 -6.15
N SER A 93 -10.59 -1.82 -5.58
CA SER A 93 -9.66 -0.95 -4.85
C SER A 93 -10.35 -0.23 -3.70
N VAL A 94 -9.62 -0.02 -2.62
CA VAL A 94 -10.07 0.77 -1.47
C VAL A 94 -9.05 1.84 -1.15
N HIS A 95 -9.50 3.10 -1.07
CA HIS A 95 -8.72 4.22 -0.58
C HIS A 95 -9.20 4.58 0.83
N ILE A 96 -8.39 4.32 1.84
CA ILE A 96 -8.68 4.69 3.22
C ILE A 96 -8.13 6.09 3.47
N LEU A 97 -9.03 7.01 3.85
CA LEU A 97 -8.67 8.38 4.22
C LEU A 97 -7.79 8.39 5.47
N PRO A 98 -7.07 9.50 5.77
CA PRO A 98 -6.13 9.54 6.88
C PRO A 98 -6.75 9.04 8.20
N TYR A 99 -6.08 8.12 8.88
CA TYR A 99 -6.53 7.48 10.13
C TYR A 99 -5.49 7.58 11.26
N PHE A 100 -4.47 8.38 11.04
CA PHE A 100 -3.47 8.70 12.04
C PHE A 100 -3.98 9.76 13.03
N PRO A 101 -3.38 9.90 14.22
CA PRO A 101 -3.68 11.01 15.13
C PRO A 101 -3.56 12.36 14.41
N TYR A 102 -4.55 13.20 14.57
CA TYR A 102 -4.67 14.48 13.87
C TYR A 102 -5.11 15.61 14.81
N SER A 103 -4.80 16.85 14.44
CA SER A 103 -5.19 18.04 15.18
C SER A 103 -6.50 18.66 14.66
N SER A 104 -6.76 18.54 13.37
CA SER A 104 -7.89 19.20 12.70
C SER A 104 -8.10 18.64 11.28
N ASP A 105 -9.03 19.25 10.53
CA ASP A 105 -9.27 19.00 9.11
C ASP A 105 -9.66 17.53 8.81
N ASP A 106 -10.57 17.00 9.64
CA ASP A 106 -11.15 15.66 9.48
C ASP A 106 -10.12 14.54 9.25
N GLY A 107 -8.94 14.66 9.89
CA GLY A 107 -7.86 13.69 9.77
C GLY A 107 -6.72 14.10 8.83
N PHE A 108 -6.87 15.15 8.04
CA PHE A 108 -5.85 15.56 7.07
C PHE A 108 -4.69 16.36 7.69
N ALA A 109 -4.88 16.95 8.88
CA ALA A 109 -3.81 17.59 9.63
C ALA A 109 -3.13 16.58 10.59
N VAL A 110 -2.41 15.63 10.04
CA VAL A 110 -1.75 14.53 10.75
C VAL A 110 -0.63 15.06 11.64
N ILE A 111 -0.60 14.62 12.91
CA ILE A 111 0.44 14.98 13.88
C ILE A 111 1.40 13.83 14.22
N ASP A 112 1.02 12.60 13.94
CA ASP A 112 1.87 11.43 14.17
C ASP A 112 1.52 10.32 13.15
N PHE A 113 2.53 9.85 12.41
CA PHE A 113 2.40 8.77 11.43
C PHE A 113 2.79 7.38 11.97
N LYS A 114 3.17 7.28 13.24
CA LYS A 114 3.62 6.02 13.85
C LYS A 114 2.54 5.34 14.66
N ASN A 115 1.54 6.10 15.13
CA ASN A 115 0.41 5.59 15.90
C ASN A 115 -0.85 5.51 15.02
N ILE A 116 -1.67 4.50 15.32
CA ILE A 116 -2.95 4.24 14.63
C ILE A 116 -4.04 4.07 15.69
#